data_762812c5ed79ea46d6ba13c47c7ceef0
#
_entry.id   762812c5ed79ea46d6ba13c47c7ceef0
#
_cell.length_a   1.000
_cell.length_b   1.000
_cell.length_c   1.000
_cell.angle_alpha   90.00
_cell.angle_beta   90.00
_cell.angle_gamma   90.00
#
_symmetry.space_group_name_H-M   'P 1'
#
loop_
_entity.id
_entity.type
_entity.pdbx_description
1 polymer ?
#
loop_
_entity_poly.entity_id
_entity_poly.type
_entity_poly.pdbx_seq_one_letter_code
_entity_poly.pdbx_strand_id
1 'polypeptide(L)'
;MKKRVVIGSRARSRAPEMLALLEQEGYELVLNPFDRTMTEDELIERIAGASAMIAGSDKVTRRVLETGRDTLKIVAKQGVGYNTIDVAAAKGFGIAVTITPGANSQSVADLTMGLILSAARNIPAMDRAIRAGKWYRHTGTELDGKTLGIVGMGHIGGGVAKRAHAFGMNILAYDVYPNESYTREYGVQYNDLDTIFRAADFISLHAPALPETIGMVNRERLKMMKPSAYLINAARGELVNEGDLAEALQTGEIAGAALDVYASEPPQVTELMRCENITFTAHAGAYTHEAIVGAGVMAAEEIIRVLSGQEPKYNVVK
;
A
#
# COMPACT_ATOMS: atom_id res chain seq x y z
N MET A 1 8.47 8.87 -36.45
CA MET A 1 8.63 9.68 -35.21
C MET A 1 8.94 8.74 -34.07
N LYS A 2 9.79 9.16 -33.11
CA LYS A 2 10.03 8.38 -31.89
C LYS A 2 8.74 8.30 -31.07
N LYS A 3 8.46 7.13 -30.49
CA LYS A 3 7.34 6.97 -29.55
C LYS A 3 7.63 7.73 -28.26
N ARG A 4 6.69 8.53 -27.76
CA ARG A 4 6.83 9.37 -26.56
C ARG A 4 6.24 8.68 -25.36
N VAL A 5 6.97 8.67 -24.25
CA VAL A 5 6.55 8.10 -22.95
C VAL A 5 6.52 9.20 -21.91
N VAL A 6 5.34 9.49 -21.35
CA VAL A 6 5.19 10.46 -20.26
C VAL A 6 5.51 9.79 -18.94
N ILE A 7 6.40 10.41 -18.17
CA ILE A 7 6.75 9.97 -16.81
C ILE A 7 6.06 10.92 -15.82
N GLY A 8 4.93 10.48 -15.28
CA GLY A 8 4.07 11.30 -14.41
C GLY A 8 4.64 11.48 -13.01
N SER A 9 5.06 10.40 -12.39
CA SER A 9 5.56 10.43 -11.01
C SER A 9 6.95 11.05 -10.89
N ARG A 10 7.39 11.29 -9.63
CA ARG A 10 8.76 11.75 -9.28
C ARG A 10 9.86 10.73 -9.62
N ALA A 11 9.67 9.95 -10.67
CA ALA A 11 10.53 8.80 -11.02
C ALA A 11 11.96 9.21 -11.42
N ARG A 12 12.16 10.45 -11.89
CA ARG A 12 13.47 10.91 -12.39
C ARG A 12 14.60 10.75 -11.37
N SER A 13 14.34 10.99 -10.10
CA SER A 13 15.36 10.90 -9.04
C SER A 13 15.36 9.57 -8.31
N ARG A 14 14.36 8.70 -8.54
CA ARG A 14 14.11 7.52 -7.69
C ARG A 14 14.23 6.18 -8.41
N ALA A 15 14.12 6.16 -9.75
CA ALA A 15 14.19 4.94 -10.55
C ALA A 15 14.95 5.20 -11.87
N PRO A 16 16.26 5.52 -11.82
CA PRO A 16 17.06 5.74 -13.02
C PRO A 16 17.13 4.53 -13.93
N GLU A 17 17.04 3.30 -13.39
CA GLU A 17 17.03 2.05 -14.15
C GLU A 17 15.82 1.96 -15.08
N MET A 18 14.67 2.41 -14.62
CA MET A 18 13.45 2.49 -15.42
C MET A 18 13.62 3.45 -16.61
N LEU A 19 14.22 4.62 -16.38
CA LEU A 19 14.46 5.60 -17.44
C LEU A 19 15.46 5.05 -18.46
N ALA A 20 16.56 4.49 -17.98
CA ALA A 20 17.60 3.88 -18.83
C ALA A 20 17.04 2.77 -19.72
N LEU A 21 16.15 1.93 -19.17
CA LEU A 21 15.50 0.85 -19.93
C LEU A 21 14.64 1.41 -21.07
N LEU A 22 13.84 2.45 -20.83
CA LEU A 22 13.02 3.09 -21.86
C LEU A 22 13.86 3.83 -22.91
N GLU A 23 14.94 4.48 -22.49
CA GLU A 23 15.88 5.18 -23.41
C GLU A 23 16.63 4.20 -24.32
N GLN A 24 17.05 3.03 -23.81
CA GLN A 24 17.68 1.97 -24.59
C GLN A 24 16.76 1.43 -25.69
N GLU A 25 15.46 1.38 -25.45
CA GLU A 25 14.45 1.02 -26.46
C GLU A 25 14.16 2.17 -27.46
N GLY A 26 14.84 3.29 -27.33
CA GLY A 26 14.77 4.43 -28.23
C GLY A 26 13.56 5.33 -28.05
N TYR A 27 12.82 5.24 -26.93
CA TYR A 27 11.69 6.11 -26.63
C TYR A 27 12.15 7.52 -26.25
N GLU A 28 11.31 8.51 -26.55
CA GLU A 28 11.48 9.89 -26.10
C GLU A 28 10.76 10.04 -24.74
N LEU A 29 11.48 10.42 -23.69
CA LEU A 29 10.91 10.58 -22.35
C LEU A 29 10.44 12.01 -22.12
N VAL A 30 9.17 12.16 -21.74
CA VAL A 30 8.56 13.42 -21.32
C VAL A 30 8.45 13.40 -19.80
N LEU A 31 9.44 13.96 -19.13
CA LEU A 31 9.54 13.91 -17.67
C LEU A 31 8.62 14.91 -17.00
N ASN A 32 8.09 14.56 -15.82
CA ASN A 32 7.49 15.52 -14.89
C ASN A 32 8.58 16.52 -14.43
N PRO A 33 8.46 17.82 -14.72
CA PRO A 33 9.45 18.82 -14.33
C PRO A 33 9.31 19.27 -12.88
N PHE A 34 8.22 18.88 -12.19
CA PHE A 34 7.90 19.35 -10.85
C PHE A 34 8.31 18.33 -9.79
N ASP A 35 8.66 18.79 -8.59
CA ASP A 35 8.85 17.90 -7.43
C ASP A 35 7.52 17.62 -6.69
N ARG A 36 6.44 17.51 -7.45
CA ARG A 36 5.09 17.19 -7.01
C ARG A 36 4.36 16.41 -8.11
N THR A 37 3.23 15.83 -7.77
CA THR A 37 2.27 15.28 -8.74
C THR A 37 1.80 16.41 -9.67
N MET A 38 1.69 16.13 -10.95
CA MET A 38 1.16 17.08 -11.94
C MET A 38 -0.33 17.32 -11.72
N THR A 39 -0.79 18.52 -12.00
CA THR A 39 -2.23 18.81 -12.10
C THR A 39 -2.82 18.14 -13.35
N GLU A 40 -4.14 18.08 -13.42
CA GLU A 40 -4.82 17.50 -14.59
C GLU A 40 -4.45 18.24 -15.89
N ASP A 41 -4.44 19.57 -15.89
CA ASP A 41 -4.12 20.36 -17.08
C ASP A 41 -2.64 20.22 -17.50
N GLU A 42 -1.71 20.17 -16.53
CA GLU A 42 -0.29 19.88 -16.81
C GLU A 42 -0.09 18.50 -17.42
N LEU A 43 -0.91 17.54 -17.02
CA LEU A 43 -0.88 16.18 -17.56
C LEU A 43 -1.47 16.13 -18.98
N ILE A 44 -2.57 16.85 -19.23
CA ILE A 44 -3.21 16.99 -20.54
C ILE A 44 -2.22 17.54 -21.58
N GLU A 45 -1.46 18.59 -21.24
CA GLU A 45 -0.45 19.14 -22.16
C GLU A 45 0.61 18.11 -22.57
N ARG A 46 1.00 17.21 -21.66
CA ARG A 46 2.10 16.24 -21.89
C ARG A 46 1.64 14.99 -22.56
N ILE A 47 0.39 14.56 -22.29
CA ILE A 47 -0.15 13.31 -22.82
C ILE A 47 -0.51 13.43 -24.32
N ALA A 48 -0.73 14.66 -24.82
CA ALA A 48 -1.03 14.91 -26.21
C ALA A 48 0.07 14.35 -27.12
N GLY A 49 -0.29 13.39 -27.99
CA GLY A 49 0.64 12.68 -28.90
C GLY A 49 1.60 11.69 -28.22
N ALA A 50 1.42 11.40 -26.92
CA ALA A 50 2.20 10.37 -26.24
C ALA A 50 1.68 8.96 -26.61
N SER A 51 2.61 7.99 -26.64
CA SER A 51 2.29 6.57 -26.91
C SER A 51 2.07 5.76 -25.64
N ALA A 52 2.67 6.18 -24.52
CA ALA A 52 2.55 5.53 -23.22
C ALA A 52 2.73 6.53 -22.08
N MET A 53 2.27 6.13 -20.89
CA MET A 53 2.49 6.88 -19.64
C MET A 53 2.87 5.94 -18.50
N ILE A 54 3.84 6.34 -17.67
CA ILE A 54 4.02 5.79 -16.33
C ILE A 54 3.33 6.72 -15.34
N ALA A 55 2.33 6.19 -14.63
CA ALA A 55 1.57 6.91 -13.63
C ALA A 55 2.03 6.51 -12.21
N GLY A 56 2.36 7.49 -11.39
CA GLY A 56 2.55 7.34 -9.95
C GLY A 56 1.26 7.63 -9.18
N SER A 57 1.25 8.70 -8.39
CA SER A 57 0.04 9.20 -7.71
C SER A 57 -0.81 10.15 -8.59
N ASP A 58 -0.50 10.22 -9.87
CA ASP A 58 -1.15 11.11 -10.83
C ASP A 58 -2.63 10.75 -11.01
N LYS A 59 -3.49 11.77 -11.08
CA LYS A 59 -4.91 11.60 -11.40
C LYS A 59 -5.11 11.51 -12.92
N VAL A 60 -5.19 10.28 -13.43
CA VAL A 60 -5.43 10.00 -14.85
C VAL A 60 -6.93 9.91 -15.08
N THR A 61 -7.55 11.08 -15.23
CA THR A 61 -8.99 11.24 -15.42
C THR A 61 -9.41 10.90 -16.85
N ARG A 62 -10.72 10.84 -17.07
CA ARG A 62 -11.30 10.72 -18.42
C ARG A 62 -10.77 11.79 -19.38
N ARG A 63 -10.65 13.06 -18.94
CA ARG A 63 -10.15 14.17 -19.78
C ARG A 63 -8.70 13.93 -20.25
N VAL A 64 -7.84 13.45 -19.35
CA VAL A 64 -6.45 13.09 -19.67
C VAL A 64 -6.41 11.98 -20.71
N LEU A 65 -7.18 10.91 -20.51
CA LEU A 65 -7.23 9.77 -21.43
C LEU A 65 -7.82 10.15 -22.79
N GLU A 66 -8.85 10.99 -22.82
CA GLU A 66 -9.49 11.47 -24.05
C GLU A 66 -8.51 12.29 -24.90
N THR A 67 -7.66 13.10 -24.28
CA THR A 67 -6.61 13.85 -25.00
C THR A 67 -5.60 12.92 -25.68
N GLY A 68 -5.29 11.78 -25.06
CA GLY A 68 -4.35 10.79 -25.58
C GLY A 68 -4.99 9.71 -26.49
N ARG A 69 -6.32 9.66 -26.63
CA ARG A 69 -7.07 8.50 -27.16
C ARG A 69 -6.57 7.94 -28.49
N ASP A 70 -6.06 8.80 -29.39
CA ASP A 70 -5.63 8.38 -30.73
C ASP A 70 -4.22 7.79 -30.74
N THR A 71 -3.39 8.11 -29.75
CA THR A 71 -1.96 7.74 -29.70
C THR A 71 -1.56 6.90 -28.51
N LEU A 72 -2.19 7.14 -27.34
CA LEU A 72 -1.89 6.44 -26.08
C LEU A 72 -2.34 4.99 -26.13
N LYS A 73 -1.43 4.06 -25.91
CA LYS A 73 -1.70 2.61 -25.92
C LYS A 73 -1.77 2.02 -24.53
N ILE A 74 -1.03 2.61 -23.57
CA ILE A 74 -0.91 2.08 -22.21
C ILE A 74 -0.68 3.19 -21.20
N VAL A 75 -1.31 3.03 -20.03
CA VAL A 75 -0.94 3.69 -18.76
C VAL A 75 -0.42 2.62 -17.82
N ALA A 76 0.89 2.60 -17.56
CA ALA A 76 1.51 1.68 -16.63
C ALA A 76 1.58 2.33 -15.23
N LYS A 77 0.86 1.76 -14.28
CA LYS A 77 0.87 2.21 -12.88
C LYS A 77 2.09 1.69 -12.16
N GLN A 78 2.93 2.58 -11.65
CA GLN A 78 4.00 2.23 -10.73
C GLN A 78 3.41 1.98 -9.33
N GLY A 79 2.98 0.76 -9.08
CA GLY A 79 2.27 0.32 -7.88
C GLY A 79 1.06 -0.57 -8.20
N VAL A 80 0.31 -0.96 -7.18
CA VAL A 80 -0.87 -1.85 -7.31
C VAL A 80 -2.21 -1.12 -7.17
N GLY A 81 -2.25 0.02 -6.49
CA GLY A 81 -3.47 0.81 -6.32
C GLY A 81 -3.72 1.72 -7.51
N TYR A 82 -4.75 1.49 -8.28
CA TYR A 82 -5.08 2.21 -9.51
C TYR A 82 -6.37 3.05 -9.40
N ASN A 83 -6.84 3.33 -8.21
CA ASN A 83 -8.02 4.16 -7.94
C ASN A 83 -7.89 5.62 -8.45
N THR A 84 -6.69 6.07 -8.77
CA THR A 84 -6.44 7.38 -9.38
C THR A 84 -6.56 7.38 -10.92
N ILE A 85 -6.84 6.23 -11.54
CA ILE A 85 -6.95 6.06 -13.00
C ILE A 85 -8.40 5.72 -13.35
N ASP A 86 -9.01 6.46 -14.27
CA ASP A 86 -10.34 6.13 -14.81
C ASP A 86 -10.25 4.93 -15.76
N VAL A 87 -10.31 3.72 -15.18
CA VAL A 87 -10.20 2.44 -15.91
C VAL A 87 -11.38 2.26 -16.88
N ALA A 88 -12.57 2.77 -16.53
CA ALA A 88 -13.74 2.67 -17.42
C ALA A 88 -13.55 3.51 -18.70
N ALA A 89 -13.02 4.74 -18.57
CA ALA A 89 -12.66 5.56 -19.69
C ALA A 89 -11.53 4.94 -20.52
N ALA A 90 -10.49 4.42 -19.87
CA ALA A 90 -9.38 3.72 -20.55
C ALA A 90 -9.89 2.56 -21.41
N LYS A 91 -10.80 1.73 -20.86
CA LYS A 91 -11.48 0.67 -21.61
C LYS A 91 -12.21 1.20 -22.85
N GLY A 92 -12.98 2.27 -22.68
CA GLY A 92 -13.74 2.88 -23.78
C GLY A 92 -12.87 3.43 -24.92
N PHE A 93 -11.62 3.80 -24.61
CA PHE A 93 -10.65 4.30 -25.60
C PHE A 93 -9.66 3.23 -26.08
N GLY A 94 -9.76 1.98 -25.63
CA GLY A 94 -8.84 0.91 -25.99
C GLY A 94 -7.42 1.09 -25.45
N ILE A 95 -7.29 1.78 -24.31
CA ILE A 95 -6.02 2.03 -23.63
C ILE A 95 -5.83 0.97 -22.53
N ALA A 96 -4.72 0.23 -22.56
CA ALA A 96 -4.38 -0.70 -21.51
C ALA A 96 -4.02 0.04 -20.20
N VAL A 97 -4.41 -0.50 -19.07
CA VAL A 97 -3.95 -0.03 -17.75
C VAL A 97 -3.30 -1.20 -17.05
N THR A 98 -2.01 -1.10 -16.74
CA THR A 98 -1.27 -2.15 -16.06
C THR A 98 -0.83 -1.72 -14.66
N ILE A 99 -0.61 -2.69 -13.78
CA ILE A 99 -0.10 -2.51 -12.41
C ILE A 99 1.21 -3.28 -12.23
N THR A 100 1.90 -3.07 -11.11
CA THR A 100 3.15 -3.77 -10.78
C THR A 100 2.98 -4.65 -9.55
N PRO A 101 2.29 -5.80 -9.67
CA PRO A 101 1.98 -6.65 -8.52
C PRO A 101 3.26 -7.27 -7.94
N GLY A 102 3.35 -7.28 -6.63
CA GLY A 102 4.47 -7.90 -5.90
C GLY A 102 5.72 -7.03 -5.76
N ALA A 103 5.89 -5.98 -6.56
CA ALA A 103 7.09 -5.15 -6.56
C ALA A 103 7.41 -4.49 -5.20
N ASN A 104 6.38 -4.15 -4.42
CA ASN A 104 6.52 -3.52 -3.10
C ASN A 104 6.23 -4.45 -1.92
N SER A 105 5.93 -5.73 -2.18
CA SER A 105 5.37 -6.60 -1.13
C SER A 105 6.33 -6.82 0.03
N GLN A 106 7.62 -6.97 -0.24
CA GLN A 106 8.62 -7.15 0.81
C GLN A 106 8.77 -5.89 1.66
N SER A 107 8.80 -4.73 1.02
CA SER A 107 8.93 -3.42 1.70
C SER A 107 7.74 -3.15 2.62
N VAL A 108 6.51 -3.41 2.16
CA VAL A 108 5.31 -3.25 2.99
C VAL A 108 5.32 -4.25 4.15
N ALA A 109 5.76 -5.49 3.91
CA ALA A 109 5.89 -6.49 4.98
C ALA A 109 6.94 -6.09 6.02
N ASP A 110 8.07 -5.50 5.60
CA ASP A 110 9.10 -4.97 6.51
C ASP A 110 8.55 -3.82 7.36
N LEU A 111 7.88 -2.83 6.73
CA LEU A 111 7.25 -1.74 7.46
C LEU A 111 6.19 -2.25 8.45
N THR A 112 5.37 -3.22 8.03
CA THR A 112 4.35 -3.82 8.91
C THR A 112 4.96 -4.39 10.18
N MET A 113 6.06 -5.15 10.08
CA MET A 113 6.76 -5.64 11.26
C MET A 113 7.38 -4.52 12.08
N GLY A 114 7.90 -3.48 11.43
CA GLY A 114 8.37 -2.25 12.10
C GLY A 114 7.26 -1.55 12.89
N LEU A 115 6.05 -1.47 12.34
CA LEU A 115 4.86 -0.91 13.00
C LEU A 115 4.41 -1.77 14.19
N ILE A 116 4.38 -3.11 14.03
CA ILE A 116 4.09 -4.05 15.12
C ILE A 116 5.08 -3.84 16.28
N LEU A 117 6.38 -3.84 16.00
CA LEU A 117 7.42 -3.62 17.00
C LEU A 117 7.34 -2.22 17.64
N SER A 118 7.06 -1.19 16.84
CA SER A 118 6.89 0.19 17.33
C SER A 118 5.70 0.31 18.27
N ALA A 119 4.57 -0.31 17.95
CA ALA A 119 3.40 -0.34 18.82
C ALA A 119 3.64 -1.18 20.09
N ALA A 120 4.13 -2.42 19.93
CA ALA A 120 4.40 -3.33 21.05
C ALA A 120 5.38 -2.76 22.07
N ARG A 121 6.34 -1.97 21.64
CA ARG A 121 7.42 -1.44 22.48
C ARG A 121 7.30 0.07 22.72
N ASN A 122 6.28 0.74 22.18
CA ASN A 122 6.03 2.19 22.26
C ASN A 122 7.27 3.04 21.92
N ILE A 123 7.98 2.65 20.85
CA ILE A 123 9.26 3.25 20.44
C ILE A 123 9.13 4.75 20.17
N PRO A 124 8.11 5.25 19.41
CA PRO A 124 8.01 6.68 19.11
C PRO A 124 7.81 7.56 20.35
N ALA A 125 7.07 7.09 21.35
CA ALA A 125 6.86 7.86 22.58
C ALA A 125 8.13 7.94 23.43
N MET A 126 8.91 6.86 23.52
CA MET A 126 10.20 6.87 24.21
C MET A 126 11.21 7.78 23.49
N ASP A 127 11.28 7.75 22.15
CA ASP A 127 12.15 8.65 21.38
C ASP A 127 11.79 10.12 21.62
N ARG A 128 10.48 10.47 21.55
CA ARG A 128 10.01 11.84 21.85
C ARG A 128 10.37 12.28 23.28
N ALA A 129 10.21 11.39 24.24
CA ALA A 129 10.53 11.70 25.64
C ALA A 129 12.01 11.98 25.83
N ILE A 130 12.89 11.15 25.28
CA ILE A 130 14.36 11.33 25.37
C ILE A 130 14.77 12.65 24.70
N ARG A 131 14.25 12.97 23.51
CA ARG A 131 14.53 14.26 22.84
C ARG A 131 14.04 15.48 23.65
N ALA A 132 12.98 15.29 24.44
CA ALA A 132 12.48 16.31 25.37
C ALA A 132 13.22 16.32 26.74
N GLY A 133 14.34 15.59 26.88
CA GLY A 133 15.12 15.51 28.12
C GLY A 133 14.45 14.71 29.23
N LYS A 134 13.45 13.90 28.93
CA LYS A 134 12.71 13.09 29.91
C LYS A 134 13.16 11.63 29.85
N TRP A 135 13.43 11.05 31.01
CA TRP A 135 13.73 9.62 31.18
C TRP A 135 12.41 8.85 31.32
N TYR A 136 11.84 8.38 30.21
CA TYR A 136 10.59 7.62 30.18
C TYR A 136 10.83 6.16 29.77
N ARG A 137 10.35 5.22 30.60
CA ARG A 137 10.38 3.79 30.31
C ARG A 137 8.96 3.26 30.14
N HIS A 138 8.71 2.56 29.05
CA HIS A 138 7.44 1.88 28.81
C HIS A 138 7.62 0.36 28.97
N THR A 139 6.70 -0.27 29.70
CA THR A 139 6.66 -1.74 29.77
C THR A 139 5.92 -2.24 28.55
N GLY A 140 6.67 -2.75 27.57
CA GLY A 140 6.11 -3.25 26.30
C GLY A 140 5.78 -4.74 26.34
N THR A 141 5.40 -5.25 25.18
CA THR A 141 5.02 -6.65 24.93
C THR A 141 6.07 -7.32 24.04
N GLU A 142 6.44 -8.56 24.33
CA GLU A 142 7.24 -9.44 23.47
C GLU A 142 6.35 -9.99 22.34
N LEU A 143 6.96 -10.34 21.21
CA LEU A 143 6.24 -10.98 20.10
C LEU A 143 6.27 -12.50 20.18
N ASP A 144 7.31 -13.09 20.76
CA ASP A 144 7.46 -14.54 20.90
C ASP A 144 6.26 -15.16 21.64
N GLY A 145 5.70 -16.21 21.07
CA GLY A 145 4.52 -16.90 21.59
C GLY A 145 3.19 -16.14 21.44
N LYS A 146 3.20 -14.87 20.97
CA LYS A 146 1.97 -14.11 20.72
C LYS A 146 1.30 -14.52 19.43
N THR A 147 0.01 -14.21 19.32
CA THR A 147 -0.79 -14.51 18.13
C THR A 147 -0.93 -13.29 17.24
N LEU A 148 -0.50 -13.42 15.99
CA LEU A 148 -0.74 -12.45 14.93
C LEU A 148 -1.92 -12.90 14.09
N GLY A 149 -2.98 -12.07 14.00
CA GLY A 149 -4.08 -12.20 13.06
C GLY A 149 -3.77 -11.45 11.77
N ILE A 150 -3.77 -12.12 10.63
CA ILE A 150 -3.52 -11.52 9.33
C ILE A 150 -4.82 -11.55 8.52
N VAL A 151 -5.32 -10.38 8.12
CA VAL A 151 -6.50 -10.25 7.26
C VAL A 151 -6.06 -9.91 5.85
N GLY A 152 -6.12 -10.90 4.95
CA GLY A 152 -5.58 -10.83 3.59
C GLY A 152 -4.22 -11.51 3.46
N MET A 153 -4.17 -12.69 2.85
CA MET A 153 -2.98 -13.54 2.69
C MET A 153 -2.41 -13.50 1.27
N GLY A 154 -2.47 -12.34 0.62
CA GLY A 154 -1.78 -12.08 -0.64
C GLY A 154 -0.25 -12.00 -0.47
N HIS A 155 0.45 -11.40 -1.44
CA HIS A 155 1.91 -11.27 -1.40
C HIS A 155 2.44 -10.55 -0.15
N ILE A 156 1.73 -9.51 0.33
CA ILE A 156 2.12 -8.75 1.52
C ILE A 156 1.85 -9.58 2.78
N GLY A 157 0.62 -10.07 2.96
CA GLY A 157 0.28 -10.89 4.13
C GLY A 157 1.15 -12.13 4.28
N GLY A 158 1.46 -12.82 3.17
CA GLY A 158 2.41 -13.93 3.17
C GLY A 158 3.84 -13.49 3.55
N GLY A 159 4.27 -12.32 3.10
CA GLY A 159 5.55 -11.73 3.50
C GLY A 159 5.61 -11.37 5.00
N VAL A 160 4.48 -10.90 5.57
CA VAL A 160 4.34 -10.66 7.01
C VAL A 160 4.33 -11.98 7.78
N ALA A 161 3.58 -12.99 7.30
CA ALA A 161 3.54 -14.32 7.94
C ALA A 161 4.94 -14.95 8.04
N LYS A 162 5.73 -14.89 6.96
CA LYS A 162 7.13 -15.35 6.95
C LYS A 162 7.96 -14.71 8.06
N ARG A 163 7.82 -13.39 8.25
CA ARG A 163 8.58 -12.63 9.26
C ARG A 163 8.07 -12.90 10.67
N ALA A 164 6.76 -12.93 10.85
CA ALA A 164 6.14 -13.24 12.14
C ALA A 164 6.50 -14.64 12.63
N HIS A 165 6.55 -15.63 11.73
CA HIS A 165 7.04 -16.98 12.03
C HIS A 165 8.48 -16.94 12.60
N ALA A 166 9.38 -16.14 12.00
CA ALA A 166 10.74 -15.99 12.49
C ALA A 166 10.84 -15.27 13.85
N PHE A 167 9.82 -14.51 14.24
CA PHE A 167 9.68 -13.91 15.57
C PHE A 167 9.00 -14.84 16.59
N GLY A 168 8.76 -16.12 16.25
CA GLY A 168 8.12 -17.08 17.16
C GLY A 168 6.62 -16.83 17.38
N MET A 169 5.96 -16.09 16.51
CA MET A 169 4.52 -15.82 16.64
C MET A 169 3.67 -16.98 16.14
N ASN A 170 2.51 -17.18 16.78
CA ASN A 170 1.43 -17.99 16.22
C ASN A 170 0.66 -17.17 15.18
N ILE A 171 0.29 -17.77 14.04
CA ILE A 171 -0.31 -17.03 12.92
C ILE A 171 -1.71 -17.56 12.64
N LEU A 172 -2.71 -16.71 12.87
CA LEU A 172 -4.08 -16.88 12.39
C LEU A 172 -4.27 -16.02 11.15
N ALA A 173 -4.99 -16.52 10.14
CA ALA A 173 -5.22 -15.76 8.92
C ALA A 173 -6.65 -15.90 8.40
N TYR A 174 -7.13 -14.85 7.74
CA TYR A 174 -8.32 -14.86 6.92
C TYR A 174 -7.99 -14.44 5.49
N ASP A 175 -8.45 -15.21 4.53
CA ASP A 175 -8.47 -14.85 3.12
C ASP A 175 -9.63 -15.58 2.43
N VAL A 176 -10.19 -14.98 1.39
CA VAL A 176 -11.22 -15.62 0.57
C VAL A 176 -10.64 -16.75 -0.31
N TYR A 177 -9.33 -16.74 -0.52
CA TYR A 177 -8.57 -17.76 -1.26
C TYR A 177 -7.39 -18.27 -0.41
N PRO A 178 -7.63 -19.16 0.56
CA PRO A 178 -6.56 -19.71 1.40
C PRO A 178 -5.46 -20.36 0.57
N ASN A 179 -4.21 -20.10 0.93
CA ASN A 179 -3.03 -20.70 0.30
C ASN A 179 -2.34 -21.66 1.29
N GLU A 180 -2.50 -22.94 1.07
CA GLU A 180 -1.95 -23.97 1.95
C GLU A 180 -0.40 -24.02 1.99
N SER A 181 0.31 -23.39 1.05
CA SER A 181 1.76 -23.30 1.14
C SER A 181 2.19 -22.54 2.40
N TYR A 182 1.47 -21.49 2.77
CA TYR A 182 1.73 -20.72 3.98
C TYR A 182 1.46 -21.51 5.27
N THR A 183 0.45 -22.41 5.24
CA THR A 183 0.22 -23.34 6.34
C THR A 183 1.41 -24.28 6.54
N ARG A 184 1.94 -24.85 5.44
CA ARG A 184 3.09 -25.78 5.51
C ARG A 184 4.40 -25.08 5.87
N GLU A 185 4.63 -23.87 5.36
CA GLU A 185 5.92 -23.19 5.52
C GLU A 185 6.01 -22.39 6.82
N TYR A 186 4.91 -21.76 7.25
CA TYR A 186 4.92 -20.81 8.37
C TYR A 186 3.90 -21.14 9.47
N GLY A 187 3.25 -22.29 9.41
CA GLY A 187 2.28 -22.70 10.42
C GLY A 187 0.99 -21.86 10.45
N VAL A 188 0.64 -21.21 9.34
CA VAL A 188 -0.56 -20.36 9.24
C VAL A 188 -1.82 -21.21 9.42
N GLN A 189 -2.73 -20.78 10.31
CA GLN A 189 -4.03 -21.38 10.54
C GLN A 189 -5.12 -20.45 10.01
N TYR A 190 -5.86 -20.91 9.00
CA TYR A 190 -6.97 -20.13 8.45
C TYR A 190 -8.21 -20.24 9.33
N ASN A 191 -8.82 -19.10 9.62
CA ASN A 191 -9.99 -18.96 10.48
C ASN A 191 -10.95 -17.90 9.94
N ASP A 192 -12.16 -17.82 10.50
CA ASP A 192 -13.07 -16.71 10.25
C ASP A 192 -12.57 -15.42 10.92
N LEU A 193 -13.09 -14.27 10.45
CA LEU A 193 -12.68 -12.94 10.95
C LEU A 193 -12.93 -12.78 12.44
N ASP A 194 -14.09 -13.21 12.94
CA ASP A 194 -14.45 -13.03 14.34
C ASP A 194 -13.54 -13.83 15.28
N THR A 195 -13.15 -15.02 14.88
CA THR A 195 -12.15 -15.83 15.61
C THR A 195 -10.82 -15.09 15.68
N ILE A 196 -10.36 -14.49 14.57
CA ILE A 196 -9.13 -13.71 14.52
C ILE A 196 -9.21 -12.51 15.48
N PHE A 197 -10.32 -11.74 15.41
CA PHE A 197 -10.47 -10.56 16.26
C PHE A 197 -10.49 -10.90 17.76
N ARG A 198 -11.07 -12.04 18.15
CA ARG A 198 -11.07 -12.47 19.57
C ARG A 198 -9.74 -13.06 20.04
N ALA A 199 -9.02 -13.77 19.18
CA ALA A 199 -7.88 -14.57 19.60
C ALA A 199 -6.52 -13.89 19.44
N ALA A 200 -6.40 -12.91 18.52
CA ALA A 200 -5.13 -12.30 18.20
C ALA A 200 -4.67 -11.28 19.26
N ASP A 201 -3.36 -11.19 19.45
CA ASP A 201 -2.70 -10.14 20.23
C ASP A 201 -2.30 -8.96 19.35
N PHE A 202 -2.09 -9.22 18.06
CA PHE A 202 -1.86 -8.23 17.03
C PHE A 202 -2.73 -8.57 15.82
N ILE A 203 -3.40 -7.59 15.22
CA ILE A 203 -4.19 -7.77 13.99
C ILE A 203 -3.59 -6.88 12.92
N SER A 204 -3.21 -7.47 11.77
CA SER A 204 -2.64 -6.75 10.64
C SER A 204 -3.51 -6.91 9.39
N LEU A 205 -3.85 -5.76 8.80
CA LEU A 205 -4.75 -5.69 7.64
C LEU A 205 -3.93 -5.61 6.34
N HIS A 206 -4.27 -6.49 5.39
CA HIS A 206 -3.65 -6.57 4.06
C HIS A 206 -4.70 -6.84 2.95
N ALA A 207 -5.97 -6.60 3.27
CA ALA A 207 -7.08 -6.71 2.32
C ALA A 207 -7.20 -5.45 1.43
N PRO A 208 -7.73 -5.56 0.21
CA PRO A 208 -8.10 -4.40 -0.60
C PRO A 208 -9.33 -3.68 -0.01
N ALA A 209 -9.52 -2.39 -0.34
CA ALA A 209 -10.75 -1.67 -0.06
C ALA A 209 -11.80 -2.01 -1.15
N LEU A 210 -12.75 -2.85 -0.79
CA LEU A 210 -13.89 -3.27 -1.60
C LEU A 210 -15.18 -2.95 -0.85
N PRO A 211 -16.35 -2.95 -1.49
CA PRO A 211 -17.61 -2.73 -0.78
C PRO A 211 -17.79 -3.63 0.47
N GLU A 212 -17.27 -4.85 0.43
CA GLU A 212 -17.38 -5.84 1.51
C GLU A 212 -16.35 -5.64 2.64
N THR A 213 -15.28 -4.89 2.37
CA THR A 213 -14.18 -4.69 3.32
C THR A 213 -14.08 -3.26 3.85
N ILE A 214 -14.72 -2.29 3.21
CA ILE A 214 -14.81 -0.91 3.70
C ILE A 214 -15.50 -0.91 5.07
N GLY A 215 -14.86 -0.28 6.06
CA GLY A 215 -15.36 -0.21 7.43
C GLY A 215 -15.41 -1.58 8.14
N MET A 216 -14.66 -2.57 7.66
CA MET A 216 -14.64 -3.89 8.26
C MET A 216 -14.13 -3.88 9.70
N VAL A 217 -13.27 -2.94 10.06
CA VAL A 217 -12.88 -2.68 11.45
C VAL A 217 -13.72 -1.53 11.96
N ASN A 218 -14.76 -1.86 12.66
CA ASN A 218 -15.75 -0.98 13.28
C ASN A 218 -15.80 -1.21 14.80
N ARG A 219 -16.65 -0.48 15.48
CA ARG A 219 -16.88 -0.58 16.93
C ARG A 219 -17.12 -2.02 17.40
N GLU A 220 -17.91 -2.79 16.66
CA GLU A 220 -18.26 -4.16 17.05
C GLU A 220 -17.03 -5.07 17.05
N ARG A 221 -16.22 -5.00 15.99
CA ARG A 221 -14.99 -5.80 15.89
C ARG A 221 -13.89 -5.31 16.83
N LEU A 222 -13.77 -4.01 17.07
CA LEU A 222 -12.86 -3.48 18.09
C LEU A 222 -13.19 -4.02 19.47
N LYS A 223 -14.47 -4.11 19.84
CA LYS A 223 -14.94 -4.73 21.09
C LYS A 223 -14.65 -6.24 21.20
N MET A 224 -14.46 -6.93 20.09
CA MET A 224 -14.08 -8.35 20.14
C MET A 224 -12.60 -8.53 20.45
N MET A 225 -11.76 -7.51 20.24
CA MET A 225 -10.33 -7.60 20.46
C MET A 225 -10.00 -7.71 21.96
N LYS A 226 -8.85 -8.31 22.27
CA LYS A 226 -8.35 -8.32 23.64
C LYS A 226 -7.99 -6.89 24.05
N PRO A 227 -8.19 -6.50 25.31
CA PRO A 227 -7.75 -5.19 25.81
C PRO A 227 -6.23 -4.96 25.67
N SER A 228 -5.46 -6.03 25.58
CA SER A 228 -4.01 -5.99 25.33
C SER A 228 -3.62 -6.01 23.86
N ALA A 229 -4.60 -6.05 22.94
CA ALA A 229 -4.32 -6.22 21.51
C ALA A 229 -4.00 -4.90 20.80
N TYR A 230 -3.32 -5.04 19.67
CA TYR A 230 -2.92 -3.93 18.79
C TYR A 230 -3.49 -4.12 17.38
N LEU A 231 -3.98 -3.03 16.78
CA LEU A 231 -4.41 -2.99 15.39
C LEU A 231 -3.35 -2.34 14.50
N ILE A 232 -2.99 -3.01 13.40
CA ILE A 232 -2.01 -2.51 12.42
C ILE A 232 -2.69 -2.42 11.04
N ASN A 233 -2.61 -1.25 10.41
CA ASN A 233 -3.12 -1.04 9.06
C ASN A 233 -2.06 -0.42 8.15
N ALA A 234 -1.51 -1.22 7.25
CA ALA A 234 -0.62 -0.81 6.16
C ALA A 234 -1.22 -1.18 4.78
N ALA A 235 -2.54 -1.31 4.70
CA ALA A 235 -3.26 -1.70 3.49
C ALA A 235 -4.03 -0.52 2.87
N ARG A 236 -5.21 -0.19 3.42
CA ARG A 236 -6.07 0.92 2.99
C ARG A 236 -6.78 1.53 4.19
N GLY A 237 -6.85 2.87 4.24
CA GLY A 237 -7.49 3.59 5.34
C GLY A 237 -8.97 3.27 5.48
N GLU A 238 -9.67 3.09 4.36
CA GLU A 238 -11.10 2.79 4.28
C GLU A 238 -11.51 1.48 4.99
N LEU A 239 -10.55 0.60 5.30
CA LEU A 239 -10.85 -0.64 6.04
C LEU A 239 -11.23 -0.38 7.49
N VAL A 240 -10.83 0.75 8.06
CA VAL A 240 -10.99 1.09 9.47
C VAL A 240 -11.90 2.30 9.62
N ASN A 241 -12.90 2.21 10.50
CA ASN A 241 -13.62 3.38 10.97
C ASN A 241 -12.73 4.12 11.97
N GLU A 242 -12.13 5.24 11.52
CA GLU A 242 -11.19 6.02 12.33
C GLU A 242 -11.82 6.62 13.60
N GLY A 243 -13.12 6.94 13.57
CA GLY A 243 -13.85 7.43 14.74
C GLY A 243 -14.02 6.35 15.82
N ASP A 244 -14.42 5.14 15.40
CA ASP A 244 -14.54 4.00 16.31
C ASP A 244 -13.19 3.58 16.88
N LEU A 245 -12.12 3.63 16.06
CA LEU A 245 -10.75 3.36 16.51
C LEU A 245 -10.28 4.40 17.54
N ALA A 246 -10.55 5.68 17.31
CA ALA A 246 -10.18 6.74 18.26
C ALA A 246 -10.87 6.52 19.63
N GLU A 247 -12.16 6.18 19.63
CA GLU A 247 -12.90 5.86 20.86
C GLU A 247 -12.32 4.65 21.58
N ALA A 248 -12.04 3.55 20.85
CA ALA A 248 -11.48 2.34 21.41
C ALA A 248 -10.07 2.56 22.05
N LEU A 249 -9.26 3.42 21.44
CA LEU A 249 -7.94 3.80 21.97
C LEU A 249 -8.06 4.68 23.21
N GLN A 250 -8.97 5.65 23.22
CA GLN A 250 -9.19 6.58 24.33
C GLN A 250 -9.80 5.88 25.55
N THR A 251 -10.68 4.92 25.34
CA THR A 251 -11.33 4.14 26.41
C THR A 251 -10.47 2.97 26.89
N GLY A 252 -9.37 2.65 26.20
CA GLY A 252 -8.52 1.50 26.53
C GLY A 252 -9.16 0.15 26.17
N GLU A 253 -10.11 0.14 25.25
CA GLU A 253 -10.74 -1.08 24.74
C GLU A 253 -9.71 -1.96 24.01
N ILE A 254 -8.69 -1.34 23.36
CA ILE A 254 -7.49 -1.99 22.85
C ILE A 254 -6.24 -1.26 23.32
N ALA A 255 -5.10 -1.96 23.37
CA ALA A 255 -3.84 -1.40 23.91
C ALA A 255 -3.25 -0.31 23.01
N GLY A 256 -3.41 -0.42 21.69
CA GLY A 256 -2.86 0.55 20.76
C GLY A 256 -3.11 0.22 19.29
N ALA A 257 -2.58 1.08 18.42
CA ALA A 257 -2.65 0.88 16.98
C ALA A 257 -1.41 1.40 16.25
N ALA A 258 -1.24 1.01 14.98
CA ALA A 258 -0.26 1.61 14.08
C ALA A 258 -0.84 1.70 12.66
N LEU A 259 -0.79 2.89 12.07
CA LEU A 259 -1.39 3.18 10.77
C LEU A 259 -0.34 3.76 9.82
N ASP A 260 -0.28 3.19 8.62
CA ASP A 260 0.46 3.74 7.48
C ASP A 260 -0.47 4.45 6.48
N VAL A 261 -1.76 4.17 6.55
CA VAL A 261 -2.78 4.62 5.59
C VAL A 261 -3.99 5.22 6.30
N TYR A 262 -4.70 6.13 5.64
CA TYR A 262 -5.77 6.94 6.20
C TYR A 262 -6.98 6.97 5.28
N ALA A 263 -8.16 7.21 5.84
CA ALA A 263 -9.40 7.37 5.06
C ALA A 263 -9.35 8.57 4.10
N SER A 264 -8.58 9.60 4.45
CA SER A 264 -8.23 10.74 3.57
C SER A 264 -6.73 10.99 3.64
N GLU A 265 -6.08 11.10 2.49
CA GLU A 265 -4.63 11.33 2.38
C GLU A 265 -4.32 12.62 1.58
N PRO A 266 -3.57 13.60 2.15
CA PRO A 266 -3.04 13.62 3.52
C PRO A 266 -4.14 13.72 4.58
N PRO A 267 -3.94 13.10 5.75
CA PRO A 267 -4.95 13.09 6.80
C PRO A 267 -5.13 14.48 7.43
N GLN A 268 -6.36 14.81 7.79
CA GLN A 268 -6.65 15.98 8.62
C GLN A 268 -6.41 15.63 10.10
N VAL A 269 -6.18 16.67 10.93
CA VAL A 269 -6.04 16.47 12.37
C VAL A 269 -7.39 16.08 12.97
N THR A 270 -7.49 14.85 13.46
CA THR A 270 -8.69 14.25 14.04
C THR A 270 -8.46 13.84 15.50
N GLU A 271 -9.50 13.38 16.19
CA GLU A 271 -9.39 12.81 17.54
C GLU A 271 -8.42 11.61 17.57
N LEU A 272 -8.36 10.84 16.48
CA LEU A 272 -7.42 9.72 16.37
C LEU A 272 -5.95 10.17 16.52
N MET A 273 -5.59 11.33 15.97
CA MET A 273 -4.23 11.87 16.08
C MET A 273 -3.87 12.40 17.45
N ARG A 274 -4.86 12.57 18.34
CA ARG A 274 -4.66 12.97 19.75
C ARG A 274 -4.41 11.78 20.66
N CYS A 275 -4.64 10.55 20.20
CA CYS A 275 -4.35 9.35 20.97
C CYS A 275 -2.83 9.18 21.12
N GLU A 276 -2.36 8.87 22.33
CA GLU A 276 -0.93 8.69 22.61
C GLU A 276 -0.44 7.26 22.31
N ASN A 277 -1.37 6.29 22.32
CA ASN A 277 -1.12 4.86 22.12
C ASN A 277 -1.26 4.43 20.64
N ILE A 278 -0.93 5.32 19.70
CA ILE A 278 -0.93 5.06 18.28
C ILE A 278 0.36 5.52 17.61
N THR A 279 0.81 4.77 16.61
CA THR A 279 1.97 5.10 15.77
C THR A 279 1.49 5.40 14.35
N PHE A 280 2.03 6.45 13.74
CA PHE A 280 1.68 6.87 12.39
C PHE A 280 2.90 6.86 11.46
N THR A 281 2.69 6.45 10.21
CA THR A 281 3.60 6.68 9.08
C THR A 281 2.83 7.26 7.89
N ALA A 282 3.51 7.85 6.93
CA ALA A 282 2.90 8.68 5.88
C ALA A 282 2.76 7.92 4.57
N HIS A 283 2.00 6.79 4.57
CA HIS A 283 1.79 5.87 3.45
C HIS A 283 3.15 5.48 2.82
N ALA A 284 4.05 5.04 3.70
CA ALA A 284 5.46 4.82 3.39
C ALA A 284 5.78 3.35 3.05
N GLY A 285 4.81 2.44 3.10
CA GLY A 285 5.02 1.00 2.92
C GLY A 285 5.79 0.63 1.65
N ALA A 286 5.56 1.35 0.55
CA ALA A 286 6.25 1.15 -0.74
C ALA A 286 7.46 2.06 -0.94
N TYR A 287 7.85 2.88 0.04
CA TYR A 287 8.91 3.89 -0.11
C TYR A 287 10.30 3.35 0.26
N THR A 288 10.70 2.24 -0.34
CA THR A 288 12.08 1.76 -0.32
C THR A 288 12.70 1.89 -1.71
N HIS A 289 14.03 1.92 -1.78
CA HIS A 289 14.75 1.97 -3.05
C HIS A 289 14.36 0.78 -3.93
N GLU A 290 14.35 -0.43 -3.37
CA GLU A 290 14.06 -1.68 -4.07
C GLU A 290 12.63 -1.70 -4.62
N ALA A 291 11.64 -1.26 -3.85
CA ALA A 291 10.24 -1.20 -4.30
C ALA A 291 10.04 -0.18 -5.42
N ILE A 292 10.67 1.00 -5.29
CA ILE A 292 10.55 2.09 -6.27
C ILE A 292 11.20 1.67 -7.60
N VAL A 293 12.41 1.12 -7.56
CA VAL A 293 13.12 0.64 -8.75
C VAL A 293 12.39 -0.55 -9.36
N GLY A 294 12.04 -1.56 -8.56
CA GLY A 294 11.35 -2.75 -9.05
C GLY A 294 10.00 -2.44 -9.71
N ALA A 295 9.19 -1.57 -9.09
CA ALA A 295 7.93 -1.14 -9.68
C ALA A 295 8.16 -0.29 -10.95
N GLY A 296 9.18 0.55 -10.97
CA GLY A 296 9.54 1.34 -12.15
C GLY A 296 9.94 0.46 -13.34
N VAL A 297 10.85 -0.48 -13.13
CA VAL A 297 11.32 -1.43 -14.16
C VAL A 297 10.14 -2.26 -14.68
N MET A 298 9.34 -2.84 -13.79
CA MET A 298 8.16 -3.62 -14.21
C MET A 298 7.16 -2.78 -15.04
N ALA A 299 6.94 -1.51 -14.68
CA ALA A 299 6.09 -0.61 -15.46
C ALA A 299 6.68 -0.30 -16.83
N ALA A 300 8.01 -0.11 -16.93
CA ALA A 300 8.71 0.07 -18.20
C ALA A 300 8.62 -1.17 -19.10
N GLU A 301 8.79 -2.36 -18.54
CA GLU A 301 8.65 -3.63 -19.26
C GLU A 301 7.23 -3.81 -19.85
N GLU A 302 6.18 -3.42 -19.13
CA GLU A 302 4.81 -3.44 -19.65
C GLU A 302 4.63 -2.45 -20.81
N ILE A 303 5.23 -1.25 -20.71
CA ILE A 303 5.21 -0.28 -21.82
C ILE A 303 5.92 -0.84 -23.05
N ILE A 304 7.10 -1.40 -22.89
CA ILE A 304 7.89 -2.01 -23.99
C ILE A 304 7.07 -3.13 -24.63
N ARG A 305 6.49 -4.01 -23.82
CA ARG A 305 5.64 -5.11 -24.27
C ARG A 305 4.48 -4.60 -25.16
N VAL A 306 3.69 -3.66 -24.65
CA VAL A 306 2.52 -3.15 -25.40
C VAL A 306 2.94 -2.36 -26.62
N LEU A 307 3.97 -1.53 -26.55
CA LEU A 307 4.43 -0.75 -27.70
C LEU A 307 5.12 -1.59 -28.77
N SER A 308 5.59 -2.81 -28.43
CA SER A 308 6.08 -3.80 -29.41
C SER A 308 4.96 -4.69 -29.99
N GLY A 309 3.68 -4.44 -29.63
CA GLY A 309 2.53 -5.18 -30.15
C GLY A 309 2.20 -6.47 -29.40
N GLN A 310 2.76 -6.66 -28.22
CA GLN A 310 2.45 -7.80 -27.35
C GLN A 310 1.33 -7.44 -26.37
N GLU A 311 0.59 -8.45 -25.90
CA GLU A 311 -0.44 -8.28 -24.89
C GLU A 311 0.16 -7.91 -23.51
N PRO A 312 -0.43 -6.96 -22.76
CA PRO A 312 0.03 -6.63 -21.43
C PRO A 312 -0.16 -7.81 -20.46
N LYS A 313 0.81 -8.04 -19.59
CA LYS A 313 0.78 -9.14 -18.62
C LYS A 313 -0.10 -8.84 -17.40
N TYR A 314 -0.08 -7.59 -16.93
CA TYR A 314 -0.73 -7.18 -15.69
C TYR A 314 -1.86 -6.17 -15.93
N ASN A 315 -2.64 -6.39 -17.00
CA ASN A 315 -3.74 -5.51 -17.39
C ASN A 315 -4.93 -5.62 -16.43
N VAL A 316 -5.43 -4.48 -15.95
CA VAL A 316 -6.63 -4.38 -15.12
C VAL A 316 -7.89 -3.98 -15.92
N VAL A 317 -7.73 -3.62 -17.18
CA VAL A 317 -8.84 -3.38 -18.13
C VAL A 317 -9.33 -4.73 -18.64
N LYS A 318 -10.49 -5.16 -18.17
CA LYS A 318 -11.14 -6.42 -18.60
C LYS A 318 -12.29 -6.16 -19.57
#